data_4c5f86243c10cfc4e8856d3486669f5d
#
_entry.id   4c5f86243c10cfc4e8856d3486669f5d
#
_cell.length_a   1.000
_cell.length_b   1.000
_cell.length_c   1.000
_cell.angle_alpha   90.00
_cell.angle_beta   90.00
_cell.angle_gamma   90.00
#
_symmetry.space_group_name_H-M   'P 1'
#
loop_
_entity.id
_entity.type
_entity.pdbx_description
1 polymer ?
#
loop_
_entity_poly.entity_id
_entity_poly.type
_entity_poly.pdbx_seq_one_letter_code
_entity_poly.pdbx_strand_id
1 'polypeptide(L)'
;MQPGRTKAGRTPLSAVPVEGRFRPAQAFRWQLLLLASILVIVIAPRSMAGQQTEDVEATVQHLINYVKESDVTFQRNTTRYTGAEAAEHINRKYQHFKDDIDTPEKFIERCATGSLMTGRPYLVITTQGEQQSASEWLYTELQIYRLRNEYASP
;
A
#
# COMPACT_ATOMS: atom_id res chain seq x y z
N MET A 1 71.36 19.31 -39.95
CA MET A 1 71.09 20.29 -40.99
C MET A 1 69.86 21.12 -40.58
N GLN A 2 70.14 22.27 -39.97
CA GLN A 2 69.19 23.37 -39.83
C GLN A 2 69.13 24.11 -41.19
N PRO A 3 68.31 25.13 -41.46
CA PRO A 3 67.47 25.98 -40.58
C PRO A 3 66.19 26.47 -41.28
N GLY A 4 65.47 27.37 -40.54
CA GLY A 4 64.56 28.31 -41.14
C GLY A 4 63.41 28.75 -40.30
N ARG A 5 63.47 29.48 -39.42
CA ARG A 5 63.20 30.80 -38.83
C ARG A 5 62.57 31.79 -39.82
N THR A 6 61.38 32.35 -39.42
CA THR A 6 60.94 33.74 -39.50
C THR A 6 59.55 33.91 -38.94
N LYS A 7 59.38 34.62 -37.86
CA LYS A 7 59.15 36.02 -37.56
C LYS A 7 57.82 36.58 -38.08
N ALA A 8 56.94 36.84 -37.11
CA ALA A 8 56.50 38.19 -36.65
C ALA A 8 55.28 38.79 -37.38
N GLY A 9 54.35 39.22 -36.61
CA GLY A 9 53.30 40.14 -37.00
C GLY A 9 52.39 40.47 -35.80
N ARG A 10 52.82 41.53 -35.11
CA ARG A 10 52.09 42.25 -34.07
C ARG A 10 50.83 42.92 -34.60
N THR A 11 49.72 42.87 -33.77
CA THR A 11 49.04 43.96 -33.01
C THR A 11 48.02 44.80 -33.77
N PRO A 12 47.25 45.65 -33.09
CA PRO A 12 46.30 45.44 -31.99
C PRO A 12 44.96 46.21 -32.26
N LEU A 13 44.16 46.36 -31.20
CA LEU A 13 43.04 47.30 -30.95
C LEU A 13 41.73 47.02 -31.73
N SER A 14 40.63 46.92 -31.07
CA SER A 14 39.98 47.99 -30.34
C SER A 14 38.92 47.45 -29.42
N ALA A 15 38.90 47.91 -28.22
CA ALA A 15 37.82 47.78 -27.25
C ALA A 15 36.63 48.64 -27.70
N VAL A 16 35.46 48.10 -27.66
CA VAL A 16 34.21 48.86 -27.58
C VAL A 16 33.42 48.32 -26.41
N PRO A 17 33.15 49.09 -25.37
CA PRO A 17 32.25 48.70 -24.30
C PRO A 17 30.82 48.95 -24.77
N VAL A 18 30.03 47.90 -24.90
CA VAL A 18 28.59 48.08 -24.97
C VAL A 18 28.04 47.79 -23.58
N GLU A 19 27.85 48.85 -22.84
CA GLU A 19 26.97 48.84 -21.67
C GLU A 19 25.54 48.59 -22.11
N GLY A 20 25.13 47.33 -22.09
CA GLY A 20 23.73 46.93 -22.11
C GLY A 20 23.29 46.66 -20.68
N ARG A 21 22.73 47.69 -20.04
CA ARG A 21 22.02 47.53 -18.76
C ARG A 21 20.86 46.59 -18.97
N PHE A 22 21.05 45.28 -18.75
CA PHE A 22 19.96 44.35 -18.48
C PHE A 22 19.50 44.60 -17.05
N ARG A 23 18.32 45.17 -16.90
CA ARG A 23 17.56 45.18 -15.65
C ARG A 23 16.77 43.86 -15.54
N PRO A 24 17.19 42.87 -14.76
CA PRO A 24 16.35 41.70 -14.49
C PRO A 24 15.66 41.89 -13.13
N ALA A 25 14.70 42.77 -13.03
CA ALA A 25 14.03 42.94 -11.74
C ALA A 25 12.50 42.92 -11.81
N GLN A 26 11.91 42.66 -12.97
CA GLN A 26 10.45 42.66 -13.07
C GLN A 26 9.86 41.29 -13.49
N ALA A 27 10.62 40.41 -14.15
CA ALA A 27 10.11 39.11 -14.58
C ALA A 27 9.97 38.09 -13.43
N PHE A 28 10.71 38.27 -12.32
CA PHE A 28 10.71 37.29 -11.22
C PHE A 28 9.48 37.42 -10.28
N ARG A 29 8.83 38.56 -10.26
CA ARG A 29 7.69 38.81 -9.36
C ARG A 29 6.40 38.17 -9.88
N TRP A 30 6.26 37.97 -11.17
CA TRP A 30 5.04 37.37 -11.77
C TRP A 30 5.07 35.84 -11.70
N GLN A 31 6.24 35.21 -11.73
CA GLN A 31 6.39 33.77 -11.57
C GLN A 31 6.06 33.29 -10.17
N LEU A 32 6.35 34.08 -9.14
CA LEU A 32 5.98 33.74 -7.76
C LEU A 32 4.48 33.85 -7.49
N LEU A 33 3.79 34.75 -8.20
CA LEU A 33 2.32 34.88 -8.05
C LEU A 33 1.57 33.76 -8.78
N LEU A 34 2.11 33.21 -9.86
CA LEU A 34 1.51 32.06 -10.55
C LEU A 34 1.73 30.75 -9.79
N LEU A 35 2.85 30.59 -9.10
CA LEU A 35 3.09 29.41 -8.24
C LEU A 35 2.23 29.43 -6.96
N ALA A 36 1.90 30.61 -6.44
CA ALA A 36 0.97 30.73 -5.31
C ALA A 36 -0.47 30.38 -5.68
N SER A 37 -0.89 30.59 -6.93
CA SER A 37 -2.24 30.25 -7.41
C SER A 37 -2.44 28.76 -7.64
N ILE A 38 -1.39 28.00 -7.94
CA ILE A 38 -1.47 26.54 -8.17
C ILE A 38 -1.51 25.79 -6.85
N LEU A 39 -0.95 26.34 -5.77
CA LEU A 39 -0.95 25.69 -4.45
C LEU A 39 -2.31 25.72 -3.73
N VAL A 40 -3.22 26.60 -4.11
CA VAL A 40 -4.55 26.71 -3.48
C VAL A 40 -5.55 25.68 -4.02
N ILE A 41 -5.29 25.06 -5.16
CA ILE A 41 -6.22 24.10 -5.80
C ILE A 41 -6.06 22.66 -5.24
N VAL A 42 -4.98 22.36 -4.51
CA VAL A 42 -4.70 21.00 -4.01
C VAL A 42 -5.25 20.75 -2.61
N ILE A 43 -5.75 21.79 -1.92
CA ILE A 43 -6.46 21.63 -0.66
C ILE A 43 -7.97 21.70 -0.94
N ALA A 44 -8.45 20.86 -1.83
CA ALA A 44 -9.85 20.48 -1.79
C ALA A 44 -10.05 19.75 -0.44
N PRO A 45 -10.99 20.16 0.42
CA PRO A 45 -11.34 19.34 1.55
C PRO A 45 -11.77 18.00 0.94
N ARG A 46 -10.98 16.95 1.19
CA ARG A 46 -11.52 15.60 1.05
C ARG A 46 -12.73 15.62 1.94
N SER A 47 -13.90 15.71 1.31
CA SER A 47 -15.15 15.43 1.99
C SER A 47 -14.87 14.17 2.79
N MET A 48 -15.00 14.24 4.11
CA MET A 48 -15.14 13.07 4.95
C MET A 48 -16.45 12.40 4.48
N ALA A 49 -16.35 11.65 3.34
CA ALA A 49 -17.30 10.61 3.05
C ALA A 49 -17.30 9.78 4.33
N GLY A 50 -18.46 9.72 5.00
CA GLY A 50 -18.59 9.16 6.33
C GLY A 50 -17.78 7.88 6.42
N GLN A 51 -16.83 7.83 7.35
CA GLN A 51 -16.22 6.58 7.74
C GLN A 51 -17.36 5.72 8.24
N GLN A 52 -17.90 4.88 7.35
CA GLN A 52 -18.73 3.79 7.81
C GLN A 52 -17.81 2.98 8.73
N THR A 53 -18.11 3.06 10.04
CA THR A 53 -17.45 2.19 11.02
C THR A 53 -17.68 0.77 10.54
N GLU A 54 -16.59 0.09 10.16
CA GLU A 54 -16.65 -1.30 9.74
C GLU A 54 -17.35 -2.11 10.83
N ASP A 55 -18.39 -2.84 10.47
CA ASP A 55 -19.01 -3.80 11.38
C ASP A 55 -18.05 -4.99 11.54
N VAL A 56 -17.31 -4.98 12.63
CA VAL A 56 -16.29 -5.99 12.94
C VAL A 56 -16.92 -7.38 13.04
N GLU A 57 -18.08 -7.50 13.69
CA GLU A 57 -18.76 -8.80 13.82
C GLU A 57 -19.19 -9.34 12.46
N ALA A 58 -19.83 -8.51 11.62
CA ALA A 58 -20.25 -8.92 10.28
C ALA A 58 -19.04 -9.31 9.41
N THR A 59 -17.95 -8.55 9.49
CA THR A 59 -16.73 -8.84 8.74
C THR A 59 -16.07 -10.15 9.21
N VAL A 60 -16.00 -10.39 10.52
CA VAL A 60 -15.48 -11.65 11.07
C VAL A 60 -16.34 -12.84 10.64
N GLN A 61 -17.66 -12.72 10.69
CA GLN A 61 -18.56 -13.79 10.23
C GLN A 61 -18.39 -14.05 8.73
N HIS A 62 -18.20 -13.00 7.91
CA HIS A 62 -17.87 -13.18 6.50
C HIS A 62 -16.58 -14.01 6.32
N LEU A 63 -15.50 -13.67 7.02
CA LEU A 63 -14.23 -14.39 6.93
C LEU A 63 -14.36 -15.85 7.39
N ILE A 64 -15.12 -16.14 8.44
CA ILE A 64 -15.38 -17.51 8.89
C ILE A 64 -16.16 -18.29 7.83
N ASN A 65 -17.17 -17.69 7.22
CA ASN A 65 -17.95 -18.32 6.15
C ASN A 65 -17.10 -18.54 4.89
N TYR A 66 -16.22 -17.59 4.55
CA TYR A 66 -15.29 -17.73 3.44
C TYR A 66 -14.35 -18.94 3.63
N VAL A 67 -13.83 -19.16 4.84
CA VAL A 67 -13.08 -20.37 5.20
C VAL A 67 -13.94 -21.61 5.02
N LYS A 68 -15.16 -21.60 5.56
CA LYS A 68 -16.07 -22.75 5.57
C LYS A 68 -16.44 -23.25 4.18
N GLU A 69 -16.68 -22.30 3.25
CA GLU A 69 -17.16 -22.57 1.89
C GLU A 69 -16.03 -22.81 0.89
N SER A 70 -14.77 -22.66 1.31
CA SER A 70 -13.63 -22.81 0.43
C SER A 70 -13.31 -24.27 0.09
N ASP A 71 -12.89 -24.51 -1.15
CA ASP A 71 -12.44 -25.83 -1.63
C ASP A 71 -10.95 -26.11 -1.34
N VAL A 72 -10.29 -25.24 -0.57
CA VAL A 72 -8.89 -25.40 -0.22
C VAL A 72 -8.70 -26.35 0.94
N THR A 73 -7.51 -26.94 1.06
CA THR A 73 -7.12 -27.75 2.22
C THR A 73 -6.39 -26.88 3.23
N PHE A 74 -6.83 -26.89 4.47
CA PHE A 74 -6.14 -26.23 5.57
C PHE A 74 -5.17 -27.20 6.24
N GLN A 75 -3.96 -26.73 6.56
CA GLN A 75 -3.00 -27.54 7.29
C GLN A 75 -2.62 -26.88 8.61
N ARG A 76 -2.77 -27.63 9.69
CA ARG A 76 -2.30 -27.26 11.02
C ARG A 76 -1.29 -28.30 11.49
N ASN A 77 -0.06 -27.88 11.70
CA ASN A 77 1.07 -28.79 11.94
C ASN A 77 1.21 -29.78 10.77
N THR A 78 0.95 -31.06 11.01
CA THR A 78 0.99 -32.13 9.99
C THR A 78 -0.40 -32.62 9.57
N THR A 79 -1.45 -32.13 10.22
CA THR A 79 -2.83 -32.57 9.97
C THR A 79 -3.53 -31.64 8.98
N ARG A 80 -4.25 -32.24 8.05
CA ARG A 80 -5.05 -31.54 7.05
C ARG A 80 -6.51 -31.52 7.45
N TYR A 81 -7.21 -30.44 7.08
CA TYR A 81 -8.60 -30.17 7.39
C TYR A 81 -9.32 -29.61 6.17
N THR A 82 -10.60 -29.87 6.09
CA THR A 82 -11.52 -29.19 5.16
C THR A 82 -11.78 -27.75 5.60
N GLY A 83 -12.36 -26.92 4.71
CA GLY A 83 -12.80 -25.57 5.06
C GLY A 83 -13.78 -25.57 6.24
N ALA A 84 -14.73 -26.51 6.27
CA ALA A 84 -15.70 -26.61 7.36
C ALA A 84 -15.04 -26.89 8.73
N GLU A 85 -14.13 -27.85 8.79
CA GLU A 85 -13.40 -28.19 10.02
C GLU A 85 -12.48 -27.04 10.49
N ALA A 86 -11.83 -26.37 9.53
CA ALA A 86 -11.00 -25.19 9.81
C ALA A 86 -11.84 -24.05 10.36
N ALA A 87 -13.00 -23.77 9.74
CA ALA A 87 -13.92 -22.72 10.19
C ALA A 87 -14.44 -22.97 11.61
N GLU A 88 -14.79 -24.22 11.95
CA GLU A 88 -15.17 -24.56 13.33
C GLU A 88 -14.04 -24.30 14.33
N HIS A 89 -12.80 -24.62 13.97
CA HIS A 89 -11.65 -24.39 14.84
C HIS A 89 -11.39 -22.88 15.02
N ILE A 90 -11.43 -22.11 13.94
CA ILE A 90 -11.28 -20.66 13.97
C ILE A 90 -12.40 -20.01 14.78
N ASN A 91 -13.65 -20.44 14.61
CA ASN A 91 -14.78 -19.93 15.36
C ASN A 91 -14.65 -20.22 16.87
N ARG A 92 -14.20 -21.43 17.28
CA ARG A 92 -13.92 -21.70 18.69
C ARG A 92 -12.88 -20.76 19.28
N LYS A 93 -11.81 -20.47 18.53
CA LYS A 93 -10.82 -19.46 18.96
C LYS A 93 -11.44 -18.08 19.06
N TYR A 94 -12.24 -17.67 18.08
CA TYR A 94 -12.93 -16.38 18.09
C TYR A 94 -13.82 -16.23 19.31
N GLN A 95 -14.65 -17.21 19.64
CA GLN A 95 -15.48 -17.17 20.85
C GLN A 95 -14.67 -17.05 22.14
N HIS A 96 -13.47 -17.60 22.17
CA HIS A 96 -12.58 -17.52 23.33
C HIS A 96 -11.89 -16.13 23.47
N PHE A 97 -11.59 -15.47 22.34
CA PHE A 97 -10.88 -14.21 22.32
C PHE A 97 -11.76 -13.01 21.95
N LYS A 98 -13.07 -13.19 21.87
CA LYS A 98 -14.00 -12.19 21.32
C LYS A 98 -13.86 -10.83 21.98
N ASP A 99 -13.69 -10.77 23.28
CA ASP A 99 -13.58 -9.52 24.05
C ASP A 99 -12.29 -8.72 23.75
N ASP A 100 -11.27 -9.39 23.20
CA ASP A 100 -9.99 -8.79 22.81
C ASP A 100 -9.93 -8.43 21.31
N ILE A 101 -10.98 -8.77 20.54
CA ILE A 101 -11.02 -8.61 19.08
C ILE A 101 -11.90 -7.41 18.73
N ASP A 102 -11.28 -6.28 18.47
CA ASP A 102 -11.92 -5.02 18.09
C ASP A 102 -11.76 -4.68 16.61
N THR A 103 -10.97 -5.48 15.86
CA THR A 103 -10.78 -5.32 14.41
C THR A 103 -10.73 -6.68 13.71
N PRO A 104 -11.08 -6.75 12.40
CA PRO A 104 -10.92 -7.98 11.62
C PRO A 104 -9.47 -8.45 11.53
N GLU A 105 -8.51 -7.54 11.54
CA GLU A 105 -7.09 -7.87 11.56
C GLU A 105 -6.71 -8.62 12.83
N LYS A 106 -7.15 -8.17 14.00
CA LYS A 106 -6.93 -8.89 15.26
C LYS A 106 -7.57 -10.27 15.25
N PHE A 107 -8.73 -10.41 14.63
CA PHE A 107 -9.32 -11.74 14.43
C PHE A 107 -8.39 -12.64 13.63
N ILE A 108 -7.87 -12.19 12.49
CA ILE A 108 -6.93 -12.97 11.67
C ILE A 108 -5.69 -13.33 12.49
N GLU A 109 -5.09 -12.37 13.17
CA GLU A 109 -3.89 -12.58 13.98
C GLU A 109 -4.10 -13.60 15.10
N ARG A 110 -5.18 -13.46 15.86
CA ARG A 110 -5.47 -14.29 17.02
C ARG A 110 -6.00 -15.68 16.65
N CYS A 111 -6.84 -15.77 15.61
CA CYS A 111 -7.60 -16.96 15.32
C CYS A 111 -7.06 -17.78 14.15
N ALA A 112 -6.45 -17.15 13.14
CA ALA A 112 -6.11 -17.79 11.87
C ALA A 112 -4.60 -17.87 11.54
N THR A 113 -3.73 -17.22 12.30
CA THR A 113 -2.30 -17.17 11.98
C THR A 113 -1.56 -18.46 12.30
N GLY A 114 -1.85 -19.07 13.45
CA GLY A 114 -1.11 -20.27 13.83
C GLY A 114 -1.59 -20.96 15.11
N SER A 115 -0.87 -22.02 15.45
CA SER A 115 -1.13 -22.82 16.64
C SER A 115 -0.57 -22.12 17.88
N LEU A 116 -1.41 -21.84 18.86
CA LEU A 116 -1.00 -21.26 20.14
C LEU A 116 -0.02 -22.14 20.91
N MET A 117 -0.08 -23.47 20.69
CA MET A 117 0.79 -24.41 21.42
C MET A 117 2.15 -24.60 20.76
N THR A 118 2.22 -24.59 19.43
CA THR A 118 3.46 -24.92 18.70
C THR A 118 4.08 -23.73 18.00
N GLY A 119 3.39 -22.59 17.92
CA GLY A 119 3.81 -21.41 17.15
C GLY A 119 3.83 -21.61 15.63
N ARG A 120 3.50 -22.82 15.14
CA ARG A 120 3.55 -23.10 13.70
C ARG A 120 2.42 -22.39 12.98
N PRO A 121 2.68 -21.76 11.81
CA PRO A 121 1.65 -21.12 11.01
C PRO A 121 0.65 -22.14 10.49
N TYR A 122 -0.59 -21.70 10.31
CA TYR A 122 -1.58 -22.44 9.52
C TYR A 122 -1.33 -22.17 8.05
N LEU A 123 -1.46 -23.20 7.24
CA LEU A 123 -1.28 -23.12 5.80
C LEU A 123 -2.59 -23.40 5.07
N VAL A 124 -2.75 -22.77 3.94
CA VAL A 124 -3.75 -23.06 2.93
C VAL A 124 -3.05 -23.71 1.75
N ILE A 125 -3.61 -24.81 1.26
CA ILE A 125 -3.13 -25.56 0.11
C ILE A 125 -4.23 -25.54 -0.94
N THR A 126 -3.95 -24.89 -2.08
CA THR A 126 -4.91 -24.83 -3.20
C THR A 126 -5.09 -26.19 -3.86
N THR A 127 -6.10 -26.31 -4.72
CA THR A 127 -6.31 -27.52 -5.54
C THR A 127 -5.17 -27.80 -6.52
N GLN A 128 -4.37 -26.78 -6.85
CA GLN A 128 -3.15 -26.90 -7.66
C GLN A 128 -1.91 -27.32 -6.84
N GLY A 129 -2.05 -27.38 -5.50
CA GLY A 129 -0.95 -27.75 -4.60
C GLY A 129 -0.09 -26.56 -4.15
N GLU A 130 -0.45 -25.35 -4.51
CA GLU A 130 0.24 -24.13 -4.02
C GLU A 130 -0.05 -23.93 -2.53
N GLN A 131 0.97 -23.48 -1.79
CA GLN A 131 0.88 -23.25 -0.36
C GLN A 131 1.11 -21.79 -0.01
N GLN A 132 0.28 -21.25 0.87
CA GLN A 132 0.46 -19.94 1.46
C GLN A 132 0.01 -19.94 2.92
N SER A 133 0.34 -18.89 3.68
CA SER A 133 -0.17 -18.77 5.04
C SER A 133 -1.68 -18.50 5.05
N ALA A 134 -2.39 -19.08 6.00
CA ALA A 134 -3.83 -18.85 6.14
C ALA A 134 -4.14 -17.38 6.47
N SER A 135 -3.24 -16.70 7.21
CA SER A 135 -3.39 -15.28 7.50
C SER A 135 -3.30 -14.41 6.24
N GLU A 136 -2.29 -14.61 5.37
CA GLU A 136 -2.17 -13.86 4.11
C GLU A 136 -3.37 -14.08 3.20
N TRP A 137 -3.84 -15.33 3.12
CA TRP A 137 -5.03 -15.68 2.34
C TRP A 137 -6.29 -14.95 2.85
N LEU A 138 -6.48 -14.87 4.18
CA LEU A 138 -7.59 -14.14 4.79
C LEU A 138 -7.43 -12.62 4.71
N TYR A 139 -6.21 -12.09 4.81
CA TYR A 139 -5.99 -10.66 4.57
C TYR A 139 -6.36 -10.24 3.14
N THR A 140 -6.09 -11.11 2.17
CA THR A 140 -6.50 -10.86 0.77
C THR A 140 -8.02 -10.80 0.66
N GLU A 141 -8.75 -11.75 1.25
CA GLU A 141 -10.21 -11.74 1.24
C GLU A 141 -10.79 -10.52 1.99
N LEU A 142 -10.20 -10.14 3.13
CA LEU A 142 -10.61 -8.96 3.87
C LEU A 142 -10.55 -7.70 3.01
N GLN A 143 -9.47 -7.52 2.23
CA GLN A 143 -9.37 -6.39 1.32
C GLN A 143 -10.41 -6.44 0.20
N ILE A 144 -10.65 -7.61 -0.38
CA ILE A 144 -11.67 -7.80 -1.41
C ILE A 144 -13.07 -7.50 -0.84
N TYR A 145 -13.38 -7.97 0.36
CA TYR A 145 -14.66 -7.71 1.04
C TYR A 145 -14.89 -6.21 1.28
N ARG A 146 -13.87 -5.51 1.76
CA ARG A 146 -13.92 -4.06 1.99
C ARG A 146 -14.17 -3.28 0.69
N LEU A 147 -13.45 -3.62 -0.38
CA LEU A 147 -13.67 -3.01 -1.69
C LEU A 147 -15.08 -3.23 -2.19
N ARG A 148 -15.63 -4.45 -2.08
CA ARG A 148 -17.02 -4.72 -2.48
C ARG A 148 -18.02 -3.85 -1.72
N ASN A 149 -17.83 -3.70 -0.41
CA ASN A 149 -18.73 -2.91 0.43
C ASN A 149 -18.63 -1.41 0.15
N GLU A 150 -17.42 -0.91 -0.18
CA GLU A 150 -17.21 0.47 -0.59
C GLU A 150 -17.96 0.80 -1.89
N TYR A 151 -17.90 -0.10 -2.88
CA TYR A 151 -18.62 0.08 -4.16
C TYR A 151 -20.12 -0.20 -4.07
N ALA A 152 -20.58 -0.94 -3.07
CA ALA A 152 -22.00 -1.25 -2.87
C ALA A 152 -22.75 -0.18 -2.08
N SER A 153 -22.03 0.75 -1.46
CA SER A 153 -22.64 1.88 -0.72
C SER A 153 -23.03 2.97 -1.71
N PRO A 154 -24.32 3.39 -1.70
CA PRO A 154 -24.86 4.39 -2.65
C PRO A 154 -24.32 5.80 -2.41
#